data_44f7f90a23e0f93c32d16270477d8d9c
#
_entry.id   44f7f90a23e0f93c32d16270477d8d9c
#
_cell.length_a   1.000
_cell.length_b   1.000
_cell.length_c   1.000
_cell.angle_alpha   90.00
_cell.angle_beta   90.00
_cell.angle_gamma   90.00
#
_symmetry.space_group_name_H-M   'P 1'
#
loop_
_entity.id
_entity.type
_entity.pdbx_description
1 polymer ?
#
loop_
_entity_poly.entity_id
_entity_poly.type
_entity_poly.pdbx_seq_one_letter_code
_entity_poly.pdbx_strand_id
1 'polypeptide(L)'
;MQQDSYKSQLEIYQKQKAQYEKLLKSIQDDTNYFSETDLDDQPYYYQYESYKSQVQQKAFDASPYQAAGYSDEQIKALMEQNQSEIEALYYSTLQSITSNLTSVQTNIDNIQAQLDTLASGANDYYIYAPTSGVIHMDTPYKVGMVLSAGSALATVASENSDQEIVAALTVSDRPLINVGDPCK
;
A
#
# COMPACT_ATOMS: atom_id res chain seq x y z
N MET A 1 -0.87 15.27 -8.26
CA MET A 1 0.62 15.23 -8.28
C MET A 1 1.21 14.30 -7.23
N GLN A 2 1.07 14.54 -5.90
CA GLN A 2 1.70 13.67 -4.88
C GLN A 2 1.07 12.26 -4.83
N GLN A 3 -0.25 12.18 -4.86
CA GLN A 3 -0.99 10.92 -4.89
C GLN A 3 -0.65 10.08 -6.14
N ASP A 4 -0.52 10.71 -7.30
CA ASP A 4 -0.18 10.02 -8.55
C ASP A 4 1.26 9.46 -8.50
N SER A 5 2.18 10.22 -7.88
CA SER A 5 3.55 9.75 -7.64
C SER A 5 3.59 8.50 -6.77
N TYR A 6 2.83 8.48 -5.67
CA TYR A 6 2.76 7.30 -4.81
C TYR A 6 2.09 6.10 -5.49
N LYS A 7 1.05 6.31 -6.31
CA LYS A 7 0.43 5.25 -7.09
C LYS A 7 1.42 4.62 -8.07
N SER A 8 2.18 5.46 -8.80
CA SER A 8 3.20 4.97 -9.72
C SER A 8 4.31 4.19 -9.00
N GLN A 9 4.75 4.64 -7.82
CA GLN A 9 5.71 3.91 -7.02
C GLN A 9 5.16 2.58 -6.52
N LEU A 10 3.89 2.54 -6.11
CA LEU A 10 3.22 1.31 -5.68
C LEU A 10 3.19 0.27 -6.81
N GLU A 11 2.84 0.68 -8.02
CA GLU A 11 2.85 -0.19 -9.21
C GLU A 11 4.24 -0.76 -9.49
N ILE A 12 5.29 0.06 -9.39
CA ILE A 12 6.68 -0.38 -9.57
C ILE A 12 7.04 -1.44 -8.52
N TYR A 13 6.76 -1.21 -7.24
CA TYR A 13 7.09 -2.18 -6.20
C TYR A 13 6.25 -3.46 -6.27
N GLN A 14 4.96 -3.36 -6.65
CA GLN A 14 4.12 -4.54 -6.88
C GLN A 14 4.67 -5.39 -8.03
N LYS A 15 5.10 -4.76 -9.12
CA LYS A 15 5.75 -5.43 -10.23
C LYS A 15 7.06 -6.11 -9.80
N GLN A 16 7.89 -5.40 -9.04
CA GLN A 16 9.14 -5.93 -8.51
C GLN A 16 8.91 -7.13 -7.57
N LYS A 17 7.88 -7.07 -6.73
CA LYS A 17 7.48 -8.18 -5.87
C LYS A 17 7.13 -9.42 -6.71
N ALA A 18 6.29 -9.26 -7.73
CA ALA A 18 5.89 -10.35 -8.62
C ALA A 18 7.12 -11.00 -9.33
N GLN A 19 8.11 -10.19 -9.70
CA GLN A 19 9.35 -10.69 -10.30
C GLN A 19 10.19 -11.50 -9.30
N TYR A 20 10.33 -11.06 -8.05
CA TYR A 20 11.02 -11.85 -7.03
C TYR A 20 10.27 -13.13 -6.65
N GLU A 21 8.94 -13.13 -6.60
CA GLU A 21 8.13 -14.34 -6.41
C GLU A 21 8.33 -15.34 -7.55
N LYS A 22 8.35 -14.84 -8.80
CA LYS A 22 8.64 -15.63 -9.99
C LYS A 22 10.08 -16.20 -9.95
N LEU A 23 11.07 -15.41 -9.48
CA LEU A 23 12.44 -15.88 -9.32
C LEU A 23 12.55 -16.96 -8.25
N LEU A 24 11.90 -16.76 -7.10
CA LEU A 24 11.83 -17.76 -6.04
C LEU A 24 11.30 -19.09 -6.57
N LYS A 25 10.20 -19.01 -7.31
CA LYS A 25 9.61 -20.18 -7.97
C LYS A 25 10.54 -20.80 -8.99
N SER A 26 11.23 -20.00 -9.80
CA SER A 26 12.20 -20.49 -10.79
C SER A 26 13.32 -21.32 -10.14
N ILE A 27 13.84 -20.85 -9.00
CA ILE A 27 14.88 -21.56 -8.24
C ILE A 27 14.33 -22.86 -7.64
N GLN A 28 13.11 -22.83 -7.08
CA GLN A 28 12.48 -24.00 -6.46
C GLN A 28 12.13 -25.10 -7.47
N ASP A 29 11.62 -24.70 -8.63
CA ASP A 29 11.20 -25.63 -9.69
C ASP A 29 12.34 -26.00 -10.64
N ASP A 30 13.53 -25.48 -10.42
CA ASP A 30 14.71 -25.63 -11.29
C ASP A 30 14.42 -25.30 -12.77
N THR A 31 13.59 -24.28 -13.00
CA THR A 31 13.10 -23.87 -14.31
C THR A 31 13.12 -22.36 -14.45
N ASN A 32 13.75 -21.85 -15.51
CA ASN A 32 13.73 -20.42 -15.78
C ASN A 32 12.39 -20.01 -16.38
N TYR A 33 11.57 -19.30 -15.61
CA TYR A 33 10.28 -18.79 -16.07
C TYR A 33 10.37 -17.41 -16.72
N PHE A 34 11.56 -16.79 -16.78
CA PHE A 34 11.77 -15.46 -17.35
C PHE A 34 12.09 -15.52 -18.83
N SER A 35 11.77 -14.45 -19.54
CA SER A 35 12.13 -14.25 -20.93
C SER A 35 13.44 -13.47 -21.03
N GLU A 36 14.38 -13.96 -21.84
CA GLU A 36 15.64 -13.26 -22.12
C GLU A 36 15.42 -11.95 -22.90
N THR A 37 14.34 -11.87 -23.70
CA THR A 37 14.06 -10.76 -24.60
C THR A 37 13.11 -9.70 -24.01
N ASP A 38 12.44 -10.00 -22.89
CA ASP A 38 11.60 -9.06 -22.21
C ASP A 38 12.43 -8.19 -21.25
N LEU A 39 12.36 -6.88 -21.37
CA LEU A 39 13.19 -5.94 -20.62
C LEU A 39 12.92 -6.00 -19.09
N ASP A 40 11.70 -6.32 -18.69
CA ASP A 40 11.34 -6.44 -17.28
C ASP A 40 11.78 -7.77 -16.66
N ASP A 41 11.82 -8.82 -17.48
CA ASP A 41 12.22 -10.17 -17.09
C ASP A 41 13.75 -10.34 -17.12
N GLN A 42 14.44 -9.64 -18.02
CA GLN A 42 15.85 -9.83 -18.35
C GLN A 42 16.79 -9.81 -17.13
N PRO A 43 16.68 -8.89 -16.15
CA PRO A 43 17.54 -8.91 -14.97
C PRO A 43 17.41 -10.18 -14.14
N TYR A 44 16.21 -10.72 -14.03
CA TYR A 44 15.88 -11.92 -13.26
C TYR A 44 16.22 -13.19 -14.05
N TYR A 45 16.10 -13.15 -15.39
CA TYR A 45 16.58 -14.19 -16.27
C TYR A 45 18.07 -14.48 -16.01
N TYR A 46 18.92 -13.44 -16.08
CA TYR A 46 20.35 -13.60 -15.84
C TYR A 46 20.68 -13.92 -14.38
N GLN A 47 19.88 -13.50 -13.44
CA GLN A 47 20.07 -13.88 -12.04
C GLN A 47 19.86 -15.40 -11.85
N TYR A 48 18.82 -15.95 -12.47
CA TYR A 48 18.60 -17.41 -12.48
C TYR A 48 19.73 -18.13 -13.21
N GLU A 49 20.13 -17.72 -14.41
CA GLU A 49 21.20 -18.32 -15.17
C GLU A 49 22.54 -18.30 -14.43
N SER A 50 22.83 -17.21 -13.72
CA SER A 50 24.01 -17.11 -12.85
C SER A 50 23.98 -18.15 -11.73
N TYR A 51 22.83 -18.32 -11.07
CA TYR A 51 22.65 -19.37 -10.06
C TYR A 51 22.88 -20.77 -10.68
N LYS A 52 22.26 -21.08 -11.81
CA LYS A 52 22.43 -22.37 -12.51
C LYS A 52 23.88 -22.64 -12.90
N SER A 53 24.55 -21.59 -13.41
CA SER A 53 25.99 -21.71 -13.74
C SER A 53 26.84 -22.02 -12.50
N GLN A 54 26.57 -21.42 -11.36
CA GLN A 54 27.27 -21.71 -10.11
C GLN A 54 27.02 -23.15 -9.63
N VAL A 55 25.81 -23.66 -9.74
CA VAL A 55 25.49 -25.08 -9.44
C VAL A 55 26.21 -25.99 -10.37
N GLN A 56 26.23 -25.71 -11.69
CA GLN A 56 26.92 -26.52 -12.68
C GLN A 56 28.46 -26.55 -12.47
N GLN A 57 29.05 -25.40 -12.09
CA GLN A 57 30.48 -25.31 -11.76
C GLN A 57 30.87 -26.18 -10.54
N LYS A 58 29.90 -26.44 -9.67
CA LYS A 58 30.06 -27.31 -8.51
C LYS A 58 29.68 -28.78 -8.81
N ALA A 59 29.34 -29.14 -10.07
CA ALA A 59 29.03 -30.52 -10.42
C ALA A 59 30.20 -31.42 -10.11
N PHE A 60 29.96 -32.44 -9.29
CA PHE A 60 31.02 -33.37 -8.87
C PHE A 60 31.37 -34.37 -9.98
N ASP A 61 32.64 -34.44 -10.33
CA ASP A 61 33.19 -35.49 -11.20
C ASP A 61 34.07 -36.42 -10.38
N ALA A 62 33.69 -37.68 -10.30
CA ALA A 62 34.46 -38.71 -9.59
C ALA A 62 35.70 -39.21 -10.36
N SER A 63 35.74 -39.02 -11.68
CA SER A 63 36.75 -39.61 -12.56
C SER A 63 38.20 -39.25 -12.18
N PRO A 64 38.57 -38.02 -11.85
CA PRO A 64 39.92 -37.65 -11.44
C PRO A 64 40.35 -38.35 -10.14
N TYR A 65 39.42 -38.52 -9.20
CA TYR A 65 39.68 -39.14 -7.90
C TYR A 65 39.88 -40.65 -8.04
N GLN A 66 39.10 -41.31 -8.89
CA GLN A 66 39.25 -42.73 -9.24
C GLN A 66 40.62 -42.97 -9.90
N ALA A 67 41.00 -42.12 -10.86
CA ALA A 67 42.30 -42.19 -11.52
C ALA A 67 43.47 -41.96 -10.54
N ALA A 68 43.27 -41.19 -9.49
CA ALA A 68 44.25 -40.93 -8.44
C ALA A 68 44.30 -42.02 -7.35
N GLY A 69 43.43 -43.06 -7.45
CA GLY A 69 43.44 -44.21 -6.55
C GLY A 69 42.70 -44.01 -5.22
N TYR A 70 41.76 -43.04 -5.17
CA TYR A 70 40.90 -42.87 -4.00
C TYR A 70 39.96 -44.06 -3.84
N SER A 71 39.67 -44.46 -2.60
CA SER A 71 38.67 -45.48 -2.33
C SER A 71 37.25 -44.97 -2.57
N ASP A 72 36.30 -45.89 -2.82
CA ASP A 72 34.86 -45.53 -2.99
C ASP A 72 34.31 -44.77 -1.79
N GLU A 73 34.76 -45.09 -0.56
CA GLU A 73 34.37 -44.41 0.66
C GLU A 73 34.87 -42.95 0.70
N GLN A 74 36.11 -42.71 0.24
CA GLN A 74 36.69 -41.36 0.13
C GLN A 74 35.97 -40.53 -0.93
N ILE A 75 35.67 -41.15 -2.09
CA ILE A 75 34.91 -40.49 -3.16
C ILE A 75 33.50 -40.14 -2.69
N LYS A 76 32.84 -41.04 -1.98
CA LYS A 76 31.51 -40.79 -1.40
C LYS A 76 31.54 -39.63 -0.42
N ALA A 77 32.53 -39.56 0.47
CA ALA A 77 32.66 -38.43 1.40
C ALA A 77 32.84 -37.08 0.68
N LEU A 78 33.62 -37.05 -0.42
CA LEU A 78 33.77 -35.85 -1.27
C LEU A 78 32.46 -35.47 -1.98
N MET A 79 31.70 -36.47 -2.45
CA MET A 79 30.37 -36.22 -3.04
C MET A 79 29.41 -35.64 -2.01
N GLU A 80 29.36 -36.18 -0.79
CA GLU A 80 28.50 -35.66 0.29
C GLU A 80 28.89 -34.25 0.70
N GLN A 81 30.18 -33.93 0.75
CA GLN A 81 30.67 -32.58 0.99
C GLN A 81 30.22 -31.62 -0.13
N ASN A 82 30.41 -32.01 -1.39
CA ASN A 82 30.02 -31.23 -2.56
C ASN A 82 28.49 -30.98 -2.58
N GLN A 83 27.70 -32.02 -2.29
CA GLN A 83 26.26 -31.91 -2.19
C GLN A 83 25.85 -30.87 -1.11
N SER A 84 26.51 -30.90 0.04
CA SER A 84 26.27 -29.92 1.11
C SER A 84 26.60 -28.47 0.67
N GLU A 85 27.64 -28.29 -0.17
CA GLU A 85 27.99 -26.98 -0.73
C GLU A 85 26.94 -26.49 -1.73
N ILE A 86 26.36 -27.37 -2.54
CA ILE A 86 25.28 -27.06 -3.48
C ILE A 86 24.00 -26.67 -2.70
N GLU A 87 23.69 -27.45 -1.66
CA GLU A 87 22.55 -27.14 -0.77
C GLU A 87 22.72 -25.78 -0.06
N ALA A 88 23.93 -25.48 0.42
CA ALA A 88 24.23 -24.19 1.02
C ALA A 88 24.05 -23.04 0.02
N LEU A 89 24.48 -23.21 -1.23
CA LEU A 89 24.25 -22.25 -2.31
C LEU A 89 22.74 -22.05 -2.57
N TYR A 90 21.97 -23.14 -2.65
CA TYR A 90 20.51 -23.09 -2.80
C TYR A 90 19.86 -22.29 -1.69
N TYR A 91 20.12 -22.64 -0.42
CA TYR A 91 19.51 -21.95 0.72
C TYR A 91 19.94 -20.48 0.84
N SER A 92 21.20 -20.16 0.56
CA SER A 92 21.67 -18.77 0.57
C SER A 92 21.02 -17.94 -0.53
N THR A 93 20.76 -18.52 -1.70
CA THR A 93 20.04 -17.89 -2.80
C THR A 93 18.57 -17.63 -2.40
N LEU A 94 17.88 -18.62 -1.84
CA LEU A 94 16.52 -18.45 -1.33
C LEU A 94 16.43 -17.36 -0.27
N GLN A 95 17.38 -17.34 0.68
CA GLN A 95 17.44 -16.34 1.73
C GLN A 95 17.60 -14.93 1.16
N SER A 96 18.48 -14.76 0.16
CA SER A 96 18.67 -13.47 -0.53
C SER A 96 17.38 -13.00 -1.21
N ILE A 97 16.71 -13.88 -1.95
CA ILE A 97 15.45 -13.56 -2.63
C ILE A 97 14.35 -13.20 -1.61
N THR A 98 14.24 -13.96 -0.53
CA THR A 98 13.25 -13.71 0.54
C THR A 98 13.51 -12.38 1.24
N SER A 99 14.78 -12.02 1.48
CA SER A 99 15.15 -10.73 2.04
C SER A 99 14.75 -9.57 1.14
N ASN A 100 14.95 -9.71 -0.18
CA ASN A 100 14.51 -8.74 -1.17
C ASN A 100 12.98 -8.63 -1.20
N LEU A 101 12.26 -9.75 -1.16
CA LEU A 101 10.79 -9.77 -1.07
C LEU A 101 10.28 -9.02 0.16
N THR A 102 10.89 -9.27 1.32
CA THR A 102 10.54 -8.58 2.57
C THR A 102 10.77 -7.07 2.47
N SER A 103 11.89 -6.66 1.88
CA SER A 103 12.21 -5.25 1.66
C SER A 103 11.19 -4.58 0.73
N VAL A 104 10.85 -5.22 -0.39
CA VAL A 104 9.86 -4.71 -1.34
C VAL A 104 8.47 -4.66 -0.70
N GLN A 105 8.06 -5.66 0.08
CA GLN A 105 6.80 -5.65 0.80
C GLN A 105 6.74 -4.48 1.79
N THR A 106 7.81 -4.24 2.55
CA THR A 106 7.89 -3.09 3.46
C THR A 106 7.71 -1.75 2.71
N ASN A 107 8.30 -1.62 1.52
CA ASN A 107 8.10 -0.41 0.70
C ASN A 107 6.65 -0.27 0.21
N ILE A 108 6.00 -1.36 -0.18
CA ILE A 108 4.58 -1.39 -0.55
C ILE A 108 3.71 -0.91 0.63
N ASP A 109 3.93 -1.47 1.82
CA ASP A 109 3.17 -1.14 3.03
C ASP A 109 3.34 0.34 3.42
N ASN A 110 4.57 0.86 3.33
CA ASN A 110 4.87 2.27 3.60
C ASN A 110 4.16 3.21 2.61
N ILE A 111 4.18 2.90 1.31
CA ILE A 111 3.49 3.71 0.29
C ILE A 111 1.98 3.63 0.46
N GLN A 112 1.44 2.46 0.78
CA GLN A 112 0.02 2.30 1.05
C GLN A 112 -0.41 3.16 2.23
N ALA A 113 0.33 3.15 3.34
CA ALA A 113 0.06 4.00 4.50
C ALA A 113 0.08 5.50 4.17
N GLN A 114 1.00 5.92 3.28
CA GLN A 114 1.03 7.32 2.80
C GLN A 114 -0.18 7.67 1.93
N LEU A 115 -0.63 6.76 1.08
CA LEU A 115 -1.84 6.92 0.27
C LEU A 115 -3.08 7.00 1.16
N ASP A 116 -3.18 6.16 2.19
CA ASP A 116 -4.29 6.15 3.14
C ASP A 116 -4.33 7.46 3.96
N THR A 117 -3.16 7.96 4.35
CA THR A 117 -3.04 9.28 5.02
C THR A 117 -3.52 10.41 4.12
N LEU A 118 -3.13 10.41 2.84
CA LEU A 118 -3.60 11.41 1.88
C LEU A 118 -5.09 11.28 1.61
N ALA A 119 -5.63 10.07 1.54
CA ALA A 119 -7.05 9.83 1.35
C ALA A 119 -7.86 10.30 2.57
N SER A 120 -7.37 10.07 3.78
CA SER A 120 -8.00 10.55 5.02
C SER A 120 -8.00 12.08 5.10
N GLY A 121 -6.86 12.73 4.78
CA GLY A 121 -6.76 14.17 4.73
C GLY A 121 -7.61 14.81 3.61
N ALA A 122 -7.92 14.10 2.54
CA ALA A 122 -8.82 14.61 1.49
C ALA A 122 -10.27 14.79 1.97
N ASN A 123 -10.71 14.01 2.96
CA ASN A 123 -12.04 14.16 3.55
C ASN A 123 -12.15 15.44 4.40
N ASP A 124 -11.04 15.97 4.92
CA ASP A 124 -11.01 17.22 5.67
C ASP A 124 -11.24 18.47 4.79
N TYR A 125 -11.19 18.31 3.45
CA TYR A 125 -11.46 19.39 2.50
C TYR A 125 -12.96 19.57 2.17
N TYR A 126 -13.83 18.67 2.63
CA TYR A 126 -15.26 18.75 2.43
C TYR A 126 -15.97 18.97 3.76
N ILE A 127 -16.75 20.06 3.84
CA ILE A 127 -17.60 20.35 4.99
C ILE A 127 -19.03 20.06 4.59
N TYR A 128 -19.65 19.13 5.28
CA TYR A 128 -21.03 18.72 5.03
C TYR A 128 -21.99 19.39 6.00
N ALA A 129 -23.19 19.75 5.52
CA ALA A 129 -24.25 20.23 6.38
C ALA A 129 -24.68 19.11 7.36
N PRO A 130 -24.81 19.38 8.66
CA PRO A 130 -25.20 18.36 9.65
C PRO A 130 -26.67 17.92 9.55
N THR A 131 -27.50 18.68 8.85
CA THR A 131 -28.92 18.42 8.62
C THR A 131 -29.36 18.97 7.28
N SER A 132 -30.49 18.46 6.76
CA SER A 132 -31.14 19.02 5.58
C SER A 132 -31.83 20.34 5.95
N GLY A 133 -31.76 21.35 5.09
CA GLY A 133 -32.36 22.66 5.33
C GLY A 133 -31.81 23.75 4.41
N VAL A 134 -32.17 24.98 4.72
CA VAL A 134 -31.71 26.16 3.99
C VAL A 134 -30.43 26.69 4.62
N ILE A 135 -29.38 26.85 3.80
CA ILE A 135 -28.10 27.39 4.24
C ILE A 135 -28.19 28.93 4.25
N HIS A 136 -27.85 29.50 5.39
CA HIS A 136 -27.68 30.94 5.54
C HIS A 136 -26.24 31.28 5.84
N MET A 137 -25.63 32.10 5.01
CA MET A 137 -24.24 32.56 5.16
C MET A 137 -24.22 34.04 5.55
N ASP A 138 -23.72 34.33 6.75
CA ASP A 138 -23.58 35.70 7.24
C ASP A 138 -22.43 36.46 6.57
N THR A 139 -21.42 35.71 6.10
CA THR A 139 -20.25 36.25 5.42
C THR A 139 -20.10 35.63 4.04
N PRO A 140 -19.96 36.39 2.96
CA PRO A 140 -19.73 35.85 1.62
C PRO A 140 -18.30 35.38 1.49
N TYR A 141 -18.07 34.08 1.67
CA TYR A 141 -16.76 33.46 1.47
C TYR A 141 -16.43 33.37 -0.03
N LYS A 142 -15.16 33.63 -0.35
CA LYS A 142 -14.64 33.55 -1.72
C LYS A 142 -13.56 32.49 -1.81
N VAL A 143 -13.43 31.90 -2.99
CA VAL A 143 -12.33 30.93 -3.30
C VAL A 143 -11.00 31.63 -3.03
N GLY A 144 -10.13 30.94 -2.26
CA GLY A 144 -8.80 31.44 -1.85
C GLY A 144 -8.76 32.14 -0.50
N MET A 145 -9.89 32.31 0.19
CA MET A 145 -9.87 32.84 1.58
C MET A 145 -9.34 31.79 2.55
N VAL A 146 -8.51 32.24 3.48
CA VAL A 146 -8.01 31.40 4.59
C VAL A 146 -8.97 31.49 5.74
N LEU A 147 -9.46 30.38 6.24
CA LEU A 147 -10.35 30.26 7.38
C LEU A 147 -9.59 29.76 8.59
N SER A 148 -9.88 30.30 9.75
CA SER A 148 -9.33 29.79 11.01
C SER A 148 -10.10 28.54 11.46
N ALA A 149 -9.43 27.60 12.09
CA ALA A 149 -10.11 26.45 12.68
C ALA A 149 -11.16 26.93 13.73
N GLY A 150 -12.36 26.34 13.65
CA GLY A 150 -13.46 26.71 14.53
C GLY A 150 -14.31 27.94 14.07
N SER A 151 -13.98 28.53 12.90
CA SER A 151 -14.83 29.59 12.33
C SER A 151 -16.18 29.03 11.89
N ALA A 152 -17.27 29.72 12.27
CA ALA A 152 -18.60 29.42 11.75
C ALA A 152 -18.66 29.79 10.27
N LEU A 153 -19.03 28.84 9.41
CA LEU A 153 -19.10 29.04 7.96
C LEU A 153 -20.50 29.45 7.50
N ALA A 154 -21.50 28.79 8.03
CA ALA A 154 -22.88 28.96 7.67
C ALA A 154 -23.78 28.42 8.79
N THR A 155 -25.01 28.87 8.81
CA THR A 155 -26.07 28.29 9.64
C THR A 155 -27.04 27.52 8.74
N VAL A 156 -27.45 26.35 9.16
CA VAL A 156 -28.44 25.53 8.45
C VAL A 156 -29.76 25.63 9.22
N ALA A 157 -30.77 26.25 8.62
CA ALA A 157 -32.12 26.27 9.16
C ALA A 157 -32.89 25.05 8.65
N SER A 158 -33.37 24.19 9.55
CA SER A 158 -34.20 23.05 9.18
C SER A 158 -35.52 23.53 8.62
N GLU A 159 -35.98 22.94 7.52
CA GLU A 159 -37.30 23.24 6.92
C GLU A 159 -38.46 22.84 7.83
N ASN A 160 -38.24 21.98 8.80
CA ASN A 160 -39.27 21.50 9.75
C ASN A 160 -39.08 22.11 11.15
N SER A 161 -38.39 23.24 11.30
CA SER A 161 -38.35 23.93 12.58
C SER A 161 -39.69 24.64 12.83
N ASP A 162 -40.34 24.27 13.94
CA ASP A 162 -41.47 25.01 14.41
C ASP A 162 -41.06 26.47 14.64
N GLN A 163 -41.73 27.41 13.97
CA GLN A 163 -41.46 28.83 14.15
C GLN A 163 -42.26 29.29 15.36
N GLU A 164 -41.59 29.77 16.37
CA GLU A 164 -42.20 30.35 17.54
C GLU A 164 -42.07 31.90 17.48
N ILE A 165 -43.17 32.60 17.58
CA ILE A 165 -43.18 34.05 17.70
C ILE A 165 -43.37 34.39 19.17
N VAL A 166 -42.36 34.99 19.78
CA VAL A 166 -42.43 35.46 21.17
C VAL A 166 -42.76 36.96 21.16
N ALA A 167 -43.93 37.30 21.65
CA ALA A 167 -44.34 38.71 21.82
C ALA A 167 -44.36 39.07 23.31
N ALA A 168 -43.71 40.17 23.66
CA ALA A 168 -43.79 40.73 25.01
C ALA A 168 -45.05 41.55 25.15
N LEU A 169 -45.94 41.13 26.05
CA LEU A 169 -47.21 41.85 26.31
C LEU A 169 -47.10 42.69 27.58
N THR A 170 -47.71 43.88 27.58
CA THR A 170 -47.85 44.66 28.80
C THR A 170 -48.98 44.10 29.69
N VAL A 171 -48.93 44.37 30.99
CA VAL A 171 -49.93 43.88 31.95
C VAL A 171 -51.33 44.34 31.55
N SER A 172 -51.46 45.48 30.84
CA SER A 172 -52.73 46.06 30.36
C SER A 172 -53.31 45.27 29.17
N ASP A 173 -52.46 44.64 28.36
CA ASP A 173 -52.87 43.96 27.13
C ASP A 173 -53.22 42.46 27.37
N ARG A 174 -52.81 41.94 28.53
CA ARG A 174 -53.02 40.51 28.89
C ARG A 174 -54.48 40.07 28.93
N PRO A 175 -55.46 40.91 29.42
CA PRO A 175 -56.86 40.53 29.41
C PRO A 175 -57.53 40.48 28.05
N LEU A 176 -56.89 41.06 27.02
CA LEU A 176 -57.43 41.17 25.65
C LEU A 176 -56.99 40.00 24.72
N ILE A 177 -56.11 39.10 25.20
CA ILE A 177 -55.56 38.05 24.38
C ILE A 177 -55.80 36.68 25.03
N ASN A 178 -56.40 35.77 24.28
CA ASN A 178 -56.67 34.43 24.71
C ASN A 178 -55.85 33.40 23.90
N VAL A 179 -55.62 32.24 24.52
CA VAL A 179 -54.98 31.11 23.81
C VAL A 179 -55.90 30.65 22.67
N GLY A 180 -55.38 30.71 21.43
CA GLY A 180 -56.12 30.38 20.22
C GLY A 180 -56.58 31.60 19.40
N ASP A 181 -56.30 32.81 19.84
CA ASP A 181 -56.57 34.00 19.02
C ASP A 181 -55.67 34.05 17.78
N PRO A 182 -56.17 34.40 16.62
CA PRO A 182 -55.40 34.42 15.38
C PRO A 182 -54.38 35.55 15.38
N CYS A 183 -53.11 35.20 15.18
CA CYS A 183 -52.07 36.18 14.89
C CYS A 183 -52.14 36.62 13.42
N LYS A 184 -52.25 37.90 13.17
CA LYS A 184 -52.20 38.46 11.81
C LYS A 184 -50.98 39.36 11.66
#